data_d6b41e748e30b0fe7fc8c5a43668a2e2
#
_entry.id   d6b41e748e30b0fe7fc8c5a43668a2e2
#
_cell.length_a   1.000
_cell.length_b   1.000
_cell.length_c   1.000
_cell.angle_alpha   90.00
_cell.angle_beta   90.00
_cell.angle_gamma   90.00
#
_symmetry.space_group_name_H-M   'P 1'
#
loop_
_entity.id
_entity.type
_entity.pdbx_description
1 polymer ?
#
loop_
_entity_poly.entity_id
_entity_poly.type
_entity_poly.pdbx_seq_one_letter_code
_entity_poly.pdbx_strand_id
1 'polypeptide(L)'
;MAYDGQFLDVAGLAVLLAGGLRETGDPWVPFELVDADGGVVGPVAAYLKDVQACGRSEATLRSYGMDLLRWFRFCWAAGLEWDQVTRSEAADFCRWLRVAGKPGPGGGYAPATAAHCETVLRHFYGFHLEAGTGPMVNPFPLARGRGRPGVHPNPMDPFPRGRAGLFRPRLPQRVPRCIPDGQFGELFARLGSHRDRALVAFWVSTGARASELLGATAGDVDPGRQLITVIRKGTRALQQLPASPDAFVWLRLYQEQMRGLVPGGQDQPLWWTLRRPFRQLTYHAALRMFTRAGISLGTGWTLHDLRHTAAYRMARDPEMPLADIQWILGHARLSTTQLYLTPVPDDVIASVIAFHARRARPAPPAPEPGGYRPDTLQVLFGTAL
;
A
#
# COMPACT_ATOMS: atom_id res chain seq x y z
N MET A 1 29.90 32.28 17.12
CA MET A 1 30.00 31.14 18.07
C MET A 1 30.60 29.97 17.35
N ALA A 2 31.74 29.48 17.80
CA ALA A 2 32.44 28.35 17.18
C ALA A 2 31.58 27.09 17.31
N TYR A 3 31.44 26.36 16.25
CA TYR A 3 30.78 25.07 16.18
C TYR A 3 31.70 24.06 16.88
N ASP A 4 31.43 23.84 18.16
CA ASP A 4 32.11 22.80 18.92
C ASP A 4 31.49 21.46 18.54
N GLY A 5 32.06 20.82 17.49
CA GLY A 5 31.56 19.63 16.84
C GLY A 5 31.76 18.38 17.68
N GLN A 6 31.12 18.28 18.83
CA GLN A 6 30.92 16.99 19.49
C GLN A 6 29.84 16.22 18.67
N PHE A 7 30.31 15.34 17.82
CA PHE A 7 29.41 14.35 17.17
C PHE A 7 28.81 13.50 18.29
N LEU A 8 27.48 13.36 18.26
CA LEU A 8 26.77 12.49 19.17
C LEU A 8 27.29 11.04 18.99
N ASP A 9 27.74 10.40 20.06
CA ASP A 9 28.06 8.96 19.98
C ASP A 9 26.76 8.15 19.90
N VAL A 10 26.23 8.04 18.69
CA VAL A 10 24.98 7.33 18.39
C VAL A 10 25.12 5.82 18.59
N ALA A 11 26.35 5.30 18.53
CA ALA A 11 26.61 3.86 18.66
C ALA A 11 26.45 3.37 20.11
N GLY A 12 26.83 4.23 21.07
CA GLY A 12 26.66 3.95 22.51
C GLY A 12 25.32 4.44 23.09
N LEU A 13 24.46 5.08 22.31
CA LEU A 13 23.22 5.69 22.80
C LEU A 13 22.16 4.64 23.18
N ALA A 14 21.92 4.49 24.48
CA ALA A 14 20.85 3.63 25.00
C ALA A 14 19.51 4.38 25.01
N VAL A 15 18.72 4.18 23.94
CA VAL A 15 17.37 4.76 23.85
C VAL A 15 16.37 3.91 24.61
N LEU A 16 15.96 4.38 25.77
CA LEU A 16 14.98 3.71 26.61
C LEU A 16 13.57 3.76 25.99
N LEU A 17 12.73 2.77 26.30
CA LEU A 17 11.32 2.74 25.93
C LEU A 17 10.45 3.63 26.84
N ALA A 18 10.99 4.81 27.24
CA ALA A 18 10.29 5.78 28.06
C ALA A 18 9.14 6.45 27.30
N GLY A 19 8.15 6.92 28.02
CA GLY A 19 6.98 7.57 27.46
C GLY A 19 6.11 6.65 26.60
N GLY A 20 5.03 7.20 26.06
CA GLY A 20 4.08 6.40 25.28
C GLY A 20 3.13 7.25 24.45
N LEU A 21 2.43 6.59 23.53
CA LEU A 21 1.27 7.16 22.85
C LEU A 21 0.00 6.61 23.52
N ARG A 22 -0.74 7.49 24.19
CA ARG A 22 -1.96 7.17 24.92
C ARG A 22 -3.16 7.45 24.01
N GLU A 23 -4.11 6.51 23.95
CA GLU A 23 -5.45 6.71 23.38
C GLU A 23 -6.35 7.28 24.48
N THR A 24 -6.95 8.44 24.22
CA THR A 24 -7.70 9.17 25.26
C THR A 24 -9.17 8.81 25.31
N GLY A 25 -9.74 8.34 24.21
CA GLY A 25 -11.19 8.17 24.03
C GLY A 25 -11.95 9.47 23.76
N ASP A 26 -11.27 10.62 23.79
CA ASP A 26 -11.84 11.92 23.41
C ASP A 26 -11.72 12.11 21.91
N PRO A 27 -12.82 12.31 21.16
CA PRO A 27 -12.78 12.53 19.72
C PRO A 27 -12.04 13.81 19.32
N TRP A 28 -11.90 14.79 20.22
CA TRP A 28 -11.15 16.02 19.97
C TRP A 28 -9.63 15.87 20.14
N VAL A 29 -9.22 14.89 20.92
CA VAL A 29 -7.80 14.58 21.20
C VAL A 29 -7.63 13.06 21.20
N PRO A 30 -7.76 12.35 20.08
CA PRO A 30 -7.77 10.88 20.07
C PRO A 30 -6.50 10.25 20.60
N PHE A 31 -5.36 10.92 20.44
CA PHE A 31 -4.05 10.44 20.88
C PHE A 31 -3.23 11.55 21.52
N GLU A 32 -2.57 11.20 22.61
CA GLU A 32 -1.58 12.05 23.28
C GLU A 32 -0.25 11.32 23.41
N LEU A 33 0.84 12.00 23.08
CA LEU A 33 2.17 11.54 23.39
C LEU A 33 2.53 12.03 24.78
N VAL A 34 2.91 11.10 25.66
CA VAL A 34 3.34 11.38 27.04
C VAL A 34 4.80 11.00 27.23
N ASP A 35 5.51 11.74 28.05
CA ASP A 35 6.89 11.48 28.46
C ASP A 35 6.98 10.38 29.54
N ALA A 36 8.16 10.19 30.12
CA ALA A 36 8.41 9.18 31.14
C ALA A 36 7.60 9.41 32.43
N ASP A 37 7.31 10.65 32.76
CA ASP A 37 6.60 11.09 33.97
C ASP A 37 5.07 11.17 33.75
N GLY A 38 4.62 10.90 32.52
CA GLY A 38 3.21 10.98 32.13
C GLY A 38 2.77 12.38 31.70
N GLY A 39 3.69 13.33 31.59
CA GLY A 39 3.45 14.69 31.10
C GLY A 39 3.15 14.68 29.59
N VAL A 40 2.17 15.48 29.16
CA VAL A 40 1.83 15.60 27.75
C VAL A 40 2.90 16.40 27.01
N VAL A 41 3.40 15.85 25.90
CA VAL A 41 4.37 16.53 25.03
C VAL A 41 3.64 17.56 24.17
N GLY A 42 3.61 18.80 24.65
CA GLY A 42 2.86 19.92 24.08
C GLY A 42 3.03 20.13 22.57
N PRO A 43 4.27 20.19 22.04
CA PRO A 43 4.49 20.35 20.60
C PRO A 43 3.86 19.21 19.77
N VAL A 44 3.87 17.98 20.25
CA VAL A 44 3.21 16.86 19.54
C VAL A 44 1.70 17.01 19.59
N ALA A 45 1.14 17.41 20.73
CA ALA A 45 -0.30 17.64 20.86
C ALA A 45 -0.78 18.73 19.89
N ALA A 46 -0.05 19.86 19.79
CA ALA A 46 -0.37 20.93 18.83
C ALA A 46 -0.36 20.43 17.37
N TYR A 47 0.67 19.69 16.99
CA TYR A 47 0.78 19.15 15.64
C TYR A 47 -0.29 18.11 15.33
N LEU A 48 -0.59 17.18 16.24
CA LEU A 48 -1.63 16.17 16.01
C LEU A 48 -3.02 16.79 15.87
N LYS A 49 -3.29 17.89 16.60
CA LYS A 49 -4.51 18.68 16.45
C LYS A 49 -4.61 19.32 15.07
N ASP A 50 -3.53 19.86 14.53
CA ASP A 50 -3.48 20.40 13.16
C ASP A 50 -3.71 19.31 12.12
N VAL A 51 -3.04 18.16 12.26
CA VAL A 51 -3.24 17.00 11.38
C VAL A 51 -4.69 16.52 11.39
N GLN A 52 -5.36 16.56 12.56
CA GLN A 52 -6.78 16.24 12.70
C GLN A 52 -7.64 17.27 11.99
N ALA A 53 -7.36 18.55 12.16
CA ALA A 53 -8.08 19.65 11.49
C ALA A 53 -7.97 19.55 9.95
N CYS A 54 -6.85 19.01 9.44
CA CYS A 54 -6.68 18.68 8.03
C CYS A 54 -7.49 17.43 7.57
N GLY A 55 -8.38 16.89 8.40
CA GLY A 55 -9.26 15.76 8.05
C GLY A 55 -8.56 14.41 7.95
N ARG A 56 -7.38 14.24 8.57
CA ARG A 56 -6.68 12.96 8.58
C ARG A 56 -7.37 11.97 9.53
N SER A 57 -7.34 10.68 9.15
CA SER A 57 -7.97 9.62 9.94
C SER A 57 -7.23 9.39 11.27
N GLU A 58 -7.93 8.88 12.29
CA GLU A 58 -7.34 8.45 13.57
C GLU A 58 -6.15 7.48 13.40
N ALA A 59 -6.24 6.55 12.43
CA ALA A 59 -5.13 5.66 12.10
C ALA A 59 -3.88 6.43 11.62
N THR A 60 -4.08 7.57 10.94
CA THR A 60 -2.96 8.46 10.54
C THR A 60 -2.40 9.18 11.75
N LEU A 61 -3.26 9.72 12.63
CA LEU A 61 -2.84 10.38 13.87
C LEU A 61 -2.01 9.42 14.73
N ARG A 62 -2.51 8.17 14.93
CA ARG A 62 -1.79 7.13 15.65
C ARG A 62 -0.43 6.82 15.01
N SER A 63 -0.38 6.68 13.69
CA SER A 63 0.87 6.41 12.97
C SER A 63 1.89 7.54 13.15
N TYR A 64 1.44 8.78 13.02
CA TYR A 64 2.28 9.97 13.22
C TYR A 64 2.76 10.09 14.66
N GLY A 65 1.87 9.88 15.63
CA GLY A 65 2.23 9.86 17.04
C GLY A 65 3.30 8.81 17.36
N MET A 66 3.23 7.62 16.76
CA MET A 66 4.24 6.58 16.94
C MET A 66 5.61 6.95 16.33
N ASP A 67 5.63 7.67 15.21
CA ASP A 67 6.87 8.14 14.62
C ASP A 67 7.49 9.29 15.44
N LEU A 68 6.64 10.18 15.94
CA LEU A 68 7.07 11.24 16.88
C LEU A 68 7.57 10.66 18.20
N LEU A 69 6.94 9.61 18.73
CA LEU A 69 7.42 8.94 19.94
C LEU A 69 8.83 8.37 19.76
N ARG A 70 9.17 7.80 18.58
CA ARG A 70 10.54 7.35 18.28
C ARG A 70 11.54 8.50 18.32
N TRP A 71 11.14 9.63 17.75
CA TRP A 71 11.96 10.83 17.72
C TRP A 71 12.18 11.41 19.12
N PHE A 72 11.13 11.59 19.89
CA PHE A 72 11.23 12.14 21.24
C PHE A 72 12.02 11.23 22.19
N ARG A 73 11.88 9.90 22.06
CA ARG A 73 12.72 8.95 22.79
C ARG A 73 14.20 9.12 22.47
N PHE A 74 14.53 9.36 21.20
CA PHE A 74 15.89 9.64 20.79
C PHE A 74 16.38 10.98 21.37
N CYS A 75 15.58 12.03 21.31
CA CYS A 75 15.91 13.34 21.90
C CYS A 75 16.13 13.23 23.39
N TRP A 76 15.25 12.57 24.12
CA TRP A 76 15.40 12.37 25.58
C TRP A 76 16.66 11.58 25.92
N ALA A 77 16.97 10.54 25.21
CA ALA A 77 18.18 9.75 25.44
C ALA A 77 19.46 10.52 25.13
N ALA A 78 19.41 11.43 24.16
CA ALA A 78 20.54 12.25 23.73
C ALA A 78 20.64 13.60 24.48
N GLY A 79 19.68 13.91 25.37
CA GLY A 79 19.63 15.21 26.07
C GLY A 79 19.40 16.39 25.12
N LEU A 80 18.61 16.18 24.05
CA LEU A 80 18.35 17.19 23.02
C LEU A 80 17.00 17.87 23.25
N GLU A 81 16.99 19.19 23.20
CA GLU A 81 15.77 19.97 23.14
C GLU A 81 15.24 19.94 21.69
N TRP A 82 13.99 19.54 21.54
CA TRP A 82 13.38 19.28 20.22
C TRP A 82 13.37 20.52 19.30
N ASP A 83 13.27 21.72 19.87
CA ASP A 83 13.21 23.01 19.18
C ASP A 83 14.61 23.60 18.84
N GLN A 84 15.67 23.00 19.36
CA GLN A 84 17.04 23.40 19.09
C GLN A 84 17.80 22.42 18.21
N VAL A 85 17.16 21.34 17.78
CA VAL A 85 17.76 20.30 16.95
C VAL A 85 18.20 20.88 15.61
N THR A 86 19.40 20.51 15.20
CA THR A 86 19.96 20.86 13.90
C THR A 86 19.89 19.70 12.92
N ARG A 87 20.37 19.94 11.72
CA ARG A 87 20.47 18.90 10.69
C ARG A 87 21.40 17.74 11.08
N SER A 88 22.39 18.00 11.94
CA SER A 88 23.34 16.97 12.39
C SER A 88 22.65 15.91 13.21
N GLU A 89 21.91 16.30 14.25
CA GLU A 89 21.16 15.38 15.11
C GLU A 89 20.03 14.67 14.35
N ALA A 90 19.40 15.35 13.39
CA ALA A 90 18.43 14.72 12.49
C ALA A 90 19.08 13.62 11.62
N ALA A 91 20.31 13.83 11.14
CA ALA A 91 21.08 12.81 10.42
C ALA A 91 21.44 11.63 11.33
N ASP A 92 21.85 11.92 12.57
CA ASP A 92 22.19 10.91 13.57
C ASP A 92 20.98 10.05 13.96
N PHE A 93 19.82 10.66 14.17
CA PHE A 93 18.58 9.93 14.35
C PHE A 93 18.26 9.00 13.16
N CYS A 94 18.38 9.49 11.94
CA CYS A 94 18.15 8.70 10.75
C CYS A 94 19.14 7.55 10.60
N ARG A 95 20.38 7.69 11.07
CA ARG A 95 21.37 6.61 11.16
C ARG A 95 20.98 5.62 12.24
N TRP A 96 20.62 6.10 13.43
CA TRP A 96 20.17 5.29 14.55
C TRP A 96 18.95 4.41 14.16
N LEU A 97 17.94 4.98 13.54
CA LEU A 97 16.77 4.23 13.05
C LEU A 97 17.16 3.03 12.17
N ARG A 98 18.21 3.18 11.37
CA ARG A 98 18.63 2.14 10.41
C ARG A 98 19.51 1.07 11.05
N VAL A 99 20.26 1.42 12.09
CA VAL A 99 21.30 0.55 12.64
C VAL A 99 20.89 -0.06 13.99
N ALA A 100 20.32 0.73 14.89
CA ALA A 100 20.09 0.35 16.28
C ALA A 100 18.68 0.63 16.81
N GLY A 101 17.80 1.22 16.00
CA GLY A 101 16.53 1.79 16.46
C GLY A 101 15.49 0.79 16.99
N LYS A 102 15.70 -0.51 16.84
CA LYS A 102 14.77 -1.54 17.30
C LYS A 102 15.37 -2.32 18.46
N PRO A 103 14.67 -2.48 19.59
CA PRO A 103 15.12 -3.40 20.64
C PRO A 103 15.04 -4.84 20.13
N GLY A 104 16.12 -5.61 20.29
CA GLY A 104 16.20 -7.02 19.93
C GLY A 104 17.10 -7.33 18.71
N PRO A 105 17.24 -8.60 18.34
CA PRO A 105 18.11 -9.03 17.26
C PRO A 105 17.69 -8.44 15.92
N GLY A 106 18.61 -7.79 15.21
CA GLY A 106 18.38 -7.16 13.92
C GLY A 106 18.33 -5.63 13.92
N GLY A 107 18.42 -5.00 15.07
CA GLY A 107 18.77 -3.59 15.37
C GLY A 107 18.01 -2.48 14.63
N GLY A 108 17.85 -2.51 13.35
CA GLY A 108 17.29 -1.40 12.56
C GLY A 108 15.80 -1.52 12.22
N TYR A 109 15.15 -0.39 12.03
CA TYR A 109 13.81 -0.36 11.44
C TYR A 109 13.85 -0.65 9.93
N ALA A 110 12.77 -1.24 9.43
CA ALA A 110 12.62 -1.45 7.99
C ALA A 110 12.75 -0.11 7.22
N PRO A 111 13.38 -0.10 6.03
CA PRO A 111 13.56 1.13 5.24
C PRO A 111 12.26 1.91 5.01
N ALA A 112 11.13 1.23 4.83
CA ALA A 112 9.82 1.86 4.67
C ALA A 112 9.39 2.63 5.94
N THR A 113 9.63 2.06 7.13
CA THR A 113 9.34 2.71 8.41
C THR A 113 10.23 3.94 8.61
N ALA A 114 11.53 3.83 8.33
CA ALA A 114 12.45 4.97 8.43
C ALA A 114 12.09 6.09 7.43
N ALA A 115 11.68 5.73 6.20
CA ALA A 115 11.21 6.69 5.21
C ALA A 115 9.91 7.40 5.61
N HIS A 116 9.00 6.69 6.28
CA HIS A 116 7.76 7.26 6.79
C HIS A 116 8.04 8.20 7.96
N CYS A 117 8.85 7.76 8.92
CA CYS A 117 9.25 8.55 10.07
C CYS A 117 9.92 9.88 9.65
N GLU A 118 10.87 9.83 8.71
CA GLU A 118 11.51 11.04 8.15
C GLU A 118 10.48 11.99 7.53
N THR A 119 9.47 11.46 6.84
CA THR A 119 8.41 12.29 6.25
C THR A 119 7.55 12.94 7.31
N VAL A 120 7.16 12.20 8.36
CA VAL A 120 6.37 12.73 9.47
C VAL A 120 7.14 13.83 10.20
N LEU A 121 8.42 13.61 10.51
CA LEU A 121 9.26 14.60 11.18
C LEU A 121 9.45 15.86 10.34
N ARG A 122 9.64 15.74 9.04
CA ARG A 122 9.72 16.91 8.18
C ARG A 122 8.44 17.73 8.21
N HIS A 123 7.26 17.09 8.24
CA HIS A 123 5.99 17.81 8.35
C HIS A 123 5.79 18.41 9.74
N PHE A 124 6.17 17.69 10.81
CA PHE A 124 6.15 18.18 12.17
C PHE A 124 6.99 19.46 12.34
N TYR A 125 8.24 19.43 11.88
CA TYR A 125 9.09 20.61 11.92
C TYR A 125 8.66 21.71 10.95
N GLY A 126 8.02 21.38 9.84
CA GLY A 126 7.41 22.35 8.93
C GLY A 126 6.28 23.12 9.63
N PHE A 127 5.38 22.43 10.32
CA PHE A 127 4.31 23.02 11.10
C PHE A 127 4.85 23.98 12.18
N HIS A 128 5.85 23.55 12.97
CA HIS A 128 6.42 24.38 14.02
C HIS A 128 7.24 25.57 13.49
N LEU A 129 7.88 25.41 12.33
CA LEU A 129 8.55 26.49 11.64
C LEU A 129 7.56 27.59 11.20
N GLU A 130 6.42 27.19 10.62
CA GLU A 130 5.36 28.11 10.21
C GLU A 130 4.69 28.77 11.42
N ALA A 131 4.54 28.05 12.53
CA ALA A 131 3.99 28.58 13.77
C ALA A 131 4.98 29.43 14.59
N GLY A 132 6.26 29.49 14.21
CA GLY A 132 7.32 30.19 14.93
C GLY A 132 7.64 29.58 16.30
N THR A 133 7.33 28.30 16.53
CA THR A 133 7.48 27.59 17.81
C THR A 133 8.56 26.51 17.79
N GLY A 134 9.31 26.37 16.70
CA GLY A 134 10.36 25.38 16.51
C GLY A 134 11.69 25.99 16.06
N PRO A 135 12.63 25.18 15.59
CA PRO A 135 13.91 25.66 15.11
C PRO A 135 13.74 26.54 13.87
N MET A 136 14.63 27.50 13.67
CA MET A 136 14.59 28.45 12.55
C MET A 136 14.73 27.79 11.16
N VAL A 137 15.21 26.55 11.12
CA VAL A 137 15.40 25.79 9.88
C VAL A 137 14.92 24.36 10.12
N ASN A 138 14.15 23.82 9.19
CA ASN A 138 13.69 22.44 9.31
C ASN A 138 14.89 21.46 9.28
N PRO A 139 15.14 20.70 10.36
CA PRO A 139 16.28 19.78 10.44
C PRO A 139 16.18 18.59 9.49
N PHE A 140 14.99 18.31 8.93
CA PHE A 140 14.74 17.27 7.93
C PHE A 140 14.49 17.88 6.53
N PRO A 141 15.52 18.44 5.86
CA PRO A 141 15.32 19.17 4.61
C PRO A 141 14.98 18.23 3.45
N LEU A 142 14.39 18.81 2.40
CA LEU A 142 14.24 18.14 1.13
C LEU A 142 15.60 18.00 0.43
N ALA A 143 15.81 16.89 -0.27
CA ALA A 143 16.98 16.71 -1.11
C ALA A 143 17.02 17.80 -2.18
N ARG A 144 18.18 18.43 -2.37
CA ARG A 144 18.37 19.34 -3.49
C ARG A 144 18.21 18.52 -4.77
N GLY A 145 17.27 18.91 -5.63
CA GLY A 145 17.15 18.30 -6.94
C GLY A 145 18.49 18.41 -7.65
N ARG A 146 19.05 17.29 -8.09
CA ARG A 146 20.15 17.31 -9.08
C ARG A 146 19.56 17.65 -10.45
N GLY A 147 18.98 18.84 -10.58
CA GLY A 147 18.74 19.43 -11.88
C GLY A 147 20.12 19.75 -12.46
N ARG A 148 20.52 19.09 -13.51
CA ARG A 148 21.60 19.61 -14.35
C ARG A 148 21.16 20.98 -14.85
N PRO A 149 21.89 22.07 -14.59
CA PRO A 149 21.58 23.35 -15.18
C PRO A 149 21.65 23.18 -16.73
N GLY A 150 20.55 23.49 -17.41
CA GLY A 150 20.54 23.50 -18.89
C GLY A 150 19.89 22.28 -19.56
N VAL A 151 19.34 21.31 -18.83
CA VAL A 151 18.52 20.26 -19.46
C VAL A 151 17.09 20.76 -19.52
N HIS A 152 16.57 21.06 -20.72
CA HIS A 152 15.13 21.27 -20.92
C HIS A 152 14.36 20.03 -20.43
N PRO A 153 13.30 20.20 -19.64
CA PRO A 153 12.48 19.07 -19.26
C PRO A 153 11.90 18.45 -20.53
N ASN A 154 12.23 17.18 -20.77
CA ASN A 154 11.61 16.42 -21.84
C ASN A 154 10.10 16.35 -21.55
N PRO A 155 9.22 16.84 -22.44
CA PRO A 155 7.77 16.78 -22.22
C PRO A 155 7.23 15.35 -22.06
N MET A 156 8.00 14.35 -22.51
CA MET A 156 7.66 12.92 -22.38
C MET A 156 8.17 12.29 -21.08
N ASP A 157 9.01 13.01 -20.32
CA ASP A 157 9.40 12.52 -19.01
C ASP A 157 8.21 12.62 -18.03
N PRO A 158 7.91 11.56 -17.30
CA PRO A 158 6.87 11.63 -16.27
C PRO A 158 7.23 12.74 -15.27
N PHE A 159 6.22 13.55 -14.92
CA PHE A 159 6.33 14.70 -14.03
C PHE A 159 7.44 14.56 -12.98
N PRO A 160 8.24 15.60 -12.75
CA PRO A 160 9.33 15.53 -11.79
C PRO A 160 8.78 15.03 -10.46
N ARG A 161 9.31 13.91 -9.99
CA ARG A 161 8.98 13.34 -8.67
C ARG A 161 9.21 14.45 -7.66
N GLY A 162 8.17 14.77 -6.87
CA GLY A 162 8.28 15.75 -5.79
C GLY A 162 9.55 15.46 -4.99
N ARG A 163 10.25 16.51 -4.58
CA ARG A 163 11.52 16.40 -3.86
C ARG A 163 11.34 15.46 -2.67
N ALA A 164 12.13 14.40 -2.62
CA ALA A 164 12.17 13.49 -1.48
C ALA A 164 12.94 14.11 -0.33
N GLY A 165 12.69 13.67 0.89
CA GLY A 165 13.51 14.07 2.03
C GLY A 165 14.96 13.63 1.85
N LEU A 166 15.89 14.45 2.34
CA LEU A 166 17.32 14.23 2.17
C LEU A 166 17.79 12.91 2.80
N PHE A 167 17.24 12.56 3.96
CA PHE A 167 17.62 11.36 4.72
C PHE A 167 16.75 10.15 4.38
N ARG A 168 15.80 10.31 3.45
CA ARG A 168 14.89 9.24 3.05
C ARG A 168 15.67 8.06 2.44
N PRO A 169 15.59 6.85 3.01
CA PRO A 169 16.24 5.68 2.43
C PRO A 169 15.63 5.34 1.07
N ARG A 170 16.46 4.82 0.17
CA ARG A 170 15.98 4.25 -1.08
C ARG A 170 15.21 2.97 -0.76
N LEU A 171 13.96 2.93 -1.16
CA LEU A 171 13.15 1.73 -1.01
C LEU A 171 13.37 0.82 -2.22
N PRO A 172 13.63 -0.47 -2.03
CA PRO A 172 13.61 -1.41 -3.12
C PRO A 172 12.21 -1.44 -3.73
N GLN A 173 12.15 -1.38 -5.05
CA GLN A 173 10.88 -1.53 -5.75
C GLN A 173 10.44 -2.99 -5.62
N ARG A 174 9.47 -3.25 -4.75
CA ARG A 174 8.93 -4.59 -4.58
C ARG A 174 7.94 -4.86 -5.71
N VAL A 175 8.13 -5.95 -6.41
CA VAL A 175 7.09 -6.49 -7.30
C VAL A 175 5.93 -6.93 -6.42
N PRO A 176 4.68 -6.51 -6.73
CA PRO A 176 3.52 -6.97 -5.99
C PRO A 176 3.41 -8.50 -6.03
N ARG A 177 3.18 -9.13 -4.88
CA ARG A 177 3.03 -10.58 -4.83
C ARG A 177 1.64 -10.96 -5.28
N CYS A 178 1.56 -11.90 -6.22
CA CYS A 178 0.32 -12.53 -6.67
C CYS A 178 0.23 -13.94 -6.06
N ILE A 179 -0.93 -14.33 -5.57
CA ILE A 179 -1.18 -15.69 -5.10
C ILE A 179 -1.44 -16.56 -6.34
N PRO A 180 -0.61 -17.59 -6.63
CA PRO A 180 -0.84 -18.51 -7.74
C PRO A 180 -2.19 -19.21 -7.61
N ASP A 181 -2.86 -19.50 -8.73
CA ASP A 181 -4.23 -20.03 -8.73
C ASP A 181 -4.38 -21.35 -7.98
N GLY A 182 -3.39 -22.25 -8.09
CA GLY A 182 -3.38 -23.49 -7.32
C GLY A 182 -3.34 -23.24 -5.80
N GLN A 183 -2.44 -22.35 -5.34
CA GLN A 183 -2.33 -22.00 -3.93
C GLN A 183 -3.56 -21.22 -3.44
N PHE A 184 -4.16 -20.40 -4.31
CA PHE A 184 -5.41 -19.72 -3.99
C PHE A 184 -6.56 -20.72 -3.78
N GLY A 185 -6.69 -21.73 -4.64
CA GLY A 185 -7.67 -22.80 -4.50
C GLY A 185 -7.52 -23.57 -3.19
N GLU A 186 -6.30 -23.95 -2.84
CA GLU A 186 -6.00 -24.63 -1.57
C GLU A 186 -6.30 -23.75 -0.35
N LEU A 187 -5.94 -22.46 -0.40
CA LEU A 187 -6.22 -21.50 0.67
C LEU A 187 -7.74 -21.31 0.83
N PHE A 188 -8.46 -21.16 -0.27
CA PHE A 188 -9.90 -20.98 -0.26
C PHE A 188 -10.63 -22.20 0.30
N ALA A 189 -10.19 -23.42 -0.02
CA ALA A 189 -10.74 -24.66 0.52
C ALA A 189 -10.57 -24.76 2.05
N ARG A 190 -9.54 -24.15 2.62
CA ARG A 190 -9.27 -24.13 4.07
C ARG A 190 -10.02 -23.07 4.85
N LEU A 191 -10.76 -22.17 4.17
CA LEU A 191 -11.61 -21.21 4.85
C LEU A 191 -12.80 -21.93 5.51
N GLY A 192 -12.87 -21.85 6.84
CA GLY A 192 -13.77 -22.66 7.65
C GLY A 192 -15.21 -22.18 7.73
N SER A 193 -15.57 -21.02 7.12
CA SER A 193 -16.91 -20.46 7.23
C SER A 193 -17.39 -19.81 5.93
N HIS A 194 -18.73 -19.75 5.77
CA HIS A 194 -19.34 -19.05 4.64
C HIS A 194 -18.94 -17.55 4.60
N ARG A 195 -18.87 -16.90 5.78
CA ARG A 195 -18.39 -15.53 5.90
C ARG A 195 -16.99 -15.36 5.32
N ASP A 196 -16.06 -16.23 5.72
CA ASP A 196 -14.66 -16.11 5.34
C ASP A 196 -14.49 -16.35 3.83
N ARG A 197 -15.25 -17.31 3.27
CA ARG A 197 -15.30 -17.56 1.84
C ARG A 197 -15.90 -16.39 1.07
N ALA A 198 -17.02 -15.84 1.53
CA ALA A 198 -17.63 -14.66 0.93
C ALA A 198 -16.64 -13.49 0.89
N LEU A 199 -16.02 -13.19 2.02
CA LEU A 199 -15.11 -12.07 2.17
C LEU A 199 -13.89 -12.20 1.25
N VAL A 200 -13.26 -13.38 1.17
CA VAL A 200 -12.13 -13.65 0.29
C VAL A 200 -12.54 -13.61 -1.18
N ALA A 201 -13.72 -14.13 -1.54
CA ALA A 201 -14.24 -14.06 -2.89
C ALA A 201 -14.49 -12.62 -3.35
N PHE A 202 -15.08 -11.79 -2.47
CA PHE A 202 -15.22 -10.35 -2.75
C PHE A 202 -13.86 -9.67 -2.91
N TRP A 203 -12.87 -9.95 -2.06
CA TRP A 203 -11.56 -9.32 -2.17
C TRP A 203 -10.86 -9.65 -3.48
N VAL A 204 -10.88 -10.91 -3.89
CA VAL A 204 -10.16 -11.35 -5.08
C VAL A 204 -10.89 -10.98 -6.38
N SER A 205 -12.21 -10.82 -6.35
CA SER A 205 -12.98 -10.41 -7.55
C SER A 205 -13.02 -8.90 -7.74
N THR A 206 -13.15 -8.13 -6.64
CA THR A 206 -13.27 -6.67 -6.73
C THR A 206 -11.94 -5.93 -6.67
N GLY A 207 -10.90 -6.55 -6.11
CA GLY A 207 -9.63 -5.89 -5.80
C GLY A 207 -9.75 -4.74 -4.78
N ALA A 208 -10.87 -4.61 -4.07
CA ALA A 208 -11.06 -3.57 -3.05
C ALA A 208 -10.04 -3.70 -1.92
N ARG A 209 -9.75 -2.59 -1.22
CA ARG A 209 -8.93 -2.64 0.00
C ARG A 209 -9.69 -3.33 1.11
N ALA A 210 -8.98 -4.02 1.99
CA ALA A 210 -9.60 -4.74 3.10
C ALA A 210 -10.53 -3.86 3.95
N SER A 211 -10.11 -2.64 4.27
CA SER A 211 -10.93 -1.68 5.02
C SER A 211 -12.16 -1.18 4.25
N GLU A 212 -12.11 -1.13 2.92
CA GLU A 212 -13.23 -0.71 2.08
C GLU A 212 -14.36 -1.76 2.13
N LEU A 213 -14.04 -3.05 1.97
CA LEU A 213 -15.03 -4.12 2.10
C LEU A 213 -15.51 -4.35 3.53
N LEU A 214 -14.63 -4.23 4.53
CA LEU A 214 -15.01 -4.40 5.93
C LEU A 214 -15.90 -3.28 6.45
N GLY A 215 -15.87 -2.11 5.81
CA GLY A 215 -16.75 -0.98 6.10
C GLY A 215 -18.10 -1.03 5.41
N ALA A 216 -18.35 -2.00 4.52
CA ALA A 216 -19.61 -2.12 3.81
C ALA A 216 -20.76 -2.52 4.76
N THR A 217 -21.95 -2.00 4.48
CA THR A 217 -23.21 -2.31 5.14
C THR A 217 -24.02 -3.34 4.35
N ALA A 218 -25.09 -3.85 4.92
CA ALA A 218 -25.99 -4.78 4.23
C ALA A 218 -26.67 -4.13 3.00
N GLY A 219 -26.93 -2.82 3.06
CA GLY A 219 -27.53 -2.04 1.96
C GLY A 219 -26.58 -1.72 0.81
N ASP A 220 -25.28 -1.91 1.02
CA ASP A 220 -24.27 -1.66 -0.03
C ASP A 220 -24.18 -2.79 -1.06
N VAL A 221 -24.95 -3.87 -0.90
CA VAL A 221 -24.88 -5.07 -1.74
C VAL A 221 -26.08 -5.13 -2.67
N ASP A 222 -25.83 -5.20 -3.95
CA ASP A 222 -26.83 -5.44 -5.00
C ASP A 222 -26.54 -6.77 -5.73
N PRO A 223 -27.11 -7.90 -5.25
CA PRO A 223 -26.87 -9.20 -5.86
C PRO A 223 -27.46 -9.31 -7.27
N GLY A 224 -28.53 -8.56 -7.57
CA GLY A 224 -29.18 -8.58 -8.89
C GLY A 224 -28.29 -8.01 -9.98
N ARG A 225 -27.49 -7.01 -9.65
CA ARG A 225 -26.51 -6.38 -10.56
C ARG A 225 -25.08 -6.88 -10.33
N GLN A 226 -24.87 -7.77 -9.38
CA GLN A 226 -23.54 -8.27 -8.95
C GLN A 226 -22.59 -7.14 -8.54
N LEU A 227 -23.10 -6.15 -7.79
CA LEU A 227 -22.35 -4.99 -7.34
C LEU A 227 -22.24 -4.93 -5.82
N ILE A 228 -21.12 -4.43 -5.35
CA ILE A 228 -20.93 -3.99 -3.97
C ILE A 228 -20.44 -2.55 -3.96
N THR A 229 -21.10 -1.69 -3.18
CA THR A 229 -20.69 -0.29 -3.00
C THR A 229 -19.66 -0.20 -1.89
N VAL A 230 -18.59 0.54 -2.10
CA VAL A 230 -17.55 0.78 -1.10
C VAL A 230 -17.20 2.26 -0.99
N ILE A 231 -16.80 2.69 0.20
CA ILE A 231 -16.24 4.03 0.42
C ILE A 231 -14.73 3.94 0.21
N ARG A 232 -14.22 4.63 -0.80
CA ARG A 232 -12.79 4.60 -1.14
C ARG A 232 -11.92 5.25 -0.07
N LYS A 233 -10.86 4.53 0.33
CA LYS A 233 -9.85 5.08 1.24
C LYS A 233 -9.12 6.25 0.55
N GLY A 234 -9.14 7.40 1.18
CA GLY A 234 -8.46 8.62 0.70
C GLY A 234 -9.42 9.62 0.09
N THR A 235 -10.08 9.31 -1.01
CA THR A 235 -11.05 10.22 -1.66
C THR A 235 -12.41 10.27 -0.96
N ARG A 236 -12.75 9.28 -0.16
CA ARG A 236 -14.06 9.08 0.48
C ARG A 236 -15.22 8.95 -0.53
N ALA A 237 -14.91 8.79 -1.81
CA ALA A 237 -15.91 8.61 -2.86
C ALA A 237 -16.60 7.24 -2.71
N LEU A 238 -17.93 7.24 -2.94
CA LEU A 238 -18.70 6.00 -3.12
C LEU A 238 -18.38 5.42 -4.50
N GLN A 239 -18.09 4.12 -4.53
CA GLN A 239 -17.83 3.43 -5.79
C GLN A 239 -18.47 2.04 -5.77
N GLN A 240 -19.24 1.75 -6.82
CA GLN A 240 -19.78 0.41 -7.08
C GLN A 240 -18.71 -0.44 -7.74
N LEU A 241 -18.51 -1.64 -7.23
CA LEU A 241 -17.53 -2.60 -7.75
C LEU A 241 -18.23 -3.87 -8.16
N PRO A 242 -18.00 -4.37 -9.38
CA PRO A 242 -18.50 -5.67 -9.78
C PRO A 242 -17.77 -6.78 -9.03
N ALA A 243 -18.50 -7.79 -8.57
CA ALA A 243 -17.94 -8.96 -7.93
C ALA A 243 -18.40 -10.25 -8.62
N SER A 244 -17.63 -11.33 -8.44
CA SER A 244 -17.97 -12.62 -9.05
C SER A 244 -19.29 -13.18 -8.49
N PRO A 245 -20.07 -13.91 -9.28
CA PRO A 245 -21.31 -14.57 -8.82
C PRO A 245 -21.10 -15.40 -7.56
N ASP A 246 -19.98 -16.12 -7.47
CA ASP A 246 -19.63 -16.96 -6.32
C ASP A 246 -19.54 -16.16 -5.00
N ALA A 247 -19.07 -14.91 -5.07
CA ALA A 247 -19.01 -14.05 -3.89
C ALA A 247 -20.39 -13.83 -3.28
N PHE A 248 -21.42 -13.66 -4.13
CA PHE A 248 -22.81 -13.46 -3.70
C PHE A 248 -23.45 -14.77 -3.19
N VAL A 249 -23.10 -15.91 -3.78
CA VAL A 249 -23.54 -17.23 -3.28
C VAL A 249 -23.03 -17.44 -1.84
N TRP A 250 -21.73 -17.26 -1.62
CA TRP A 250 -21.16 -17.40 -0.28
C TRP A 250 -21.70 -16.35 0.69
N LEU A 251 -21.96 -15.13 0.23
CA LEU A 251 -22.59 -14.10 1.03
C LEU A 251 -24.00 -14.51 1.46
N ARG A 252 -24.79 -15.04 0.56
CA ARG A 252 -26.13 -15.50 0.87
C ARG A 252 -26.13 -16.61 1.93
N LEU A 253 -25.26 -17.60 1.76
CA LEU A 253 -25.09 -18.66 2.77
C LEU A 253 -24.67 -18.12 4.14
N TYR A 254 -23.79 -17.14 4.16
CA TYR A 254 -23.39 -16.46 5.40
C TYR A 254 -24.55 -15.68 6.01
N GLN A 255 -25.30 -14.92 5.23
CA GLN A 255 -26.47 -14.17 5.72
C GLN A 255 -27.54 -15.08 6.30
N GLU A 256 -27.80 -16.23 5.68
CA GLU A 256 -28.73 -17.24 6.23
C GLU A 256 -28.22 -17.79 7.57
N GLN A 257 -26.93 -18.09 7.68
CA GLN A 257 -26.31 -18.55 8.92
C GLN A 257 -26.42 -17.53 10.06
N MET A 258 -26.39 -16.24 9.76
CA MET A 258 -26.43 -15.15 10.74
C MET A 258 -27.83 -14.60 10.99
N ARG A 259 -28.84 -15.08 10.29
CA ARG A 259 -30.22 -14.62 10.39
C ARG A 259 -30.74 -14.77 11.83
N GLY A 260 -31.25 -13.71 12.40
CA GLY A 260 -31.75 -13.65 13.77
C GLY A 260 -30.68 -13.68 14.87
N LEU A 261 -29.39 -13.80 14.50
CA LEU A 261 -28.28 -13.74 15.46
C LEU A 261 -27.68 -12.33 15.58
N VAL A 262 -27.80 -11.54 14.55
CA VAL A 262 -27.29 -10.16 14.48
C VAL A 262 -28.41 -9.20 14.11
N PRO A 263 -28.29 -7.89 14.41
CA PRO A 263 -29.26 -6.89 14.01
C PRO A 263 -29.49 -6.90 12.49
N GLY A 264 -30.77 -6.83 12.09
CA GLY A 264 -31.15 -6.67 10.69
C GLY A 264 -31.25 -5.20 10.31
N GLY A 265 -31.19 -4.91 9.01
CA GLY A 265 -31.33 -3.55 8.46
C GLY A 265 -30.25 -3.22 7.47
N GLN A 266 -30.54 -2.32 6.55
CA GLN A 266 -29.61 -1.95 5.46
C GLN A 266 -28.36 -1.20 5.97
N ASP A 267 -28.50 -0.43 7.04
CA ASP A 267 -27.41 0.34 7.65
C ASP A 267 -26.52 -0.48 8.57
N GLN A 268 -26.88 -1.75 8.81
CA GLN A 268 -26.09 -2.62 9.68
C GLN A 268 -24.82 -3.10 8.97
N PRO A 269 -23.71 -3.31 9.73
CA PRO A 269 -22.49 -3.85 9.14
C PRO A 269 -22.76 -5.16 8.39
N LEU A 270 -22.17 -5.28 7.21
CA LEU A 270 -22.27 -6.52 6.42
C LEU A 270 -21.54 -7.69 7.09
N TRP A 271 -20.43 -7.41 7.76
CA TRP A 271 -19.52 -8.44 8.28
C TRP A 271 -19.48 -8.47 9.80
N TRP A 272 -19.86 -9.58 10.38
CA TRP A 272 -19.92 -9.80 11.83
C TRP A 272 -18.94 -10.88 12.28
N THR A 273 -18.54 -10.84 13.56
CA THR A 273 -17.84 -11.98 14.18
C THR A 273 -18.77 -13.18 14.28
N LEU A 274 -18.21 -14.41 14.20
CA LEU A 274 -19.02 -15.66 14.26
C LEU A 274 -19.21 -16.20 15.67
N ARG A 275 -18.67 -15.53 16.68
CA ARG A 275 -18.78 -15.92 18.10
C ARG A 275 -19.34 -14.76 18.91
N ARG A 276 -20.09 -15.08 19.94
CA ARG A 276 -20.61 -14.09 20.89
C ARG A 276 -19.48 -13.47 21.72
N PRO A 277 -19.57 -12.20 22.10
CA PRO A 277 -20.57 -11.24 21.63
C PRO A 277 -20.34 -10.91 20.15
N PHE A 278 -21.45 -10.90 19.36
CA PHE A 278 -21.38 -10.53 17.95
C PHE A 278 -21.02 -9.05 17.80
N ARG A 279 -19.99 -8.76 17.03
CA ARG A 279 -19.49 -7.42 16.77
C ARG A 279 -19.14 -7.28 15.30
N GLN A 280 -19.08 -6.05 14.79
CA GLN A 280 -18.54 -5.79 13.46
C GLN A 280 -17.14 -6.39 13.32
N LEU A 281 -16.87 -7.03 12.20
CA LEU A 281 -15.59 -7.66 11.93
C LEU A 281 -14.49 -6.61 11.72
N THR A 282 -13.48 -6.63 12.57
CA THR A 282 -12.35 -5.70 12.47
C THR A 282 -11.30 -6.19 11.48
N TYR A 283 -10.48 -5.26 10.97
CA TYR A 283 -9.35 -5.59 10.11
C TYR A 283 -8.41 -6.64 10.73
N HIS A 284 -8.09 -6.51 12.02
CA HIS A 284 -7.20 -7.45 12.70
C HIS A 284 -7.82 -8.85 12.82
N ALA A 285 -9.12 -8.94 13.00
CA ALA A 285 -9.82 -10.23 13.03
C ALA A 285 -9.83 -10.90 11.66
N ALA A 286 -10.09 -10.13 10.60
CA ALA A 286 -10.02 -10.60 9.21
C ALA A 286 -8.59 -11.01 8.82
N LEU A 287 -7.59 -10.24 9.21
CA LEU A 287 -6.18 -10.59 8.97
C LEU A 287 -5.81 -11.89 9.67
N ARG A 288 -6.18 -12.07 10.95
CA ARG A 288 -5.91 -13.31 11.70
C ARG A 288 -6.62 -14.53 11.08
N MET A 289 -7.84 -14.35 10.57
CA MET A 289 -8.55 -15.40 9.86
C MET A 289 -7.77 -15.84 8.62
N PHE A 290 -7.36 -14.89 7.79
CA PHE A 290 -6.64 -15.15 6.55
C PHE A 290 -5.25 -15.73 6.81
N THR A 291 -4.51 -15.18 7.77
CA THR A 291 -3.20 -15.71 8.17
C THR A 291 -3.27 -17.16 8.63
N ARG A 292 -4.29 -17.52 9.44
CA ARG A 292 -4.47 -18.92 9.89
C ARG A 292 -4.69 -19.89 8.72
N ALA A 293 -5.46 -19.48 7.71
CA ALA A 293 -5.65 -20.29 6.51
C ALA A 293 -4.33 -20.45 5.72
N GLY A 294 -3.49 -19.41 5.68
CA GLY A 294 -2.18 -19.43 5.03
C GLY A 294 -1.11 -20.21 5.78
N ILE A 295 -1.05 -20.13 7.12
CA ILE A 295 -0.04 -20.82 7.94
C ILE A 295 -0.09 -22.33 7.70
N SER A 296 -1.28 -22.92 7.62
CA SER A 296 -1.44 -24.34 7.35
C SER A 296 -0.92 -24.79 5.98
N LEU A 297 -0.58 -23.85 5.11
CA LEU A 297 0.02 -24.05 3.78
C LEU A 297 1.49 -23.63 3.75
N GLY A 298 2.07 -23.20 4.89
CA GLY A 298 3.42 -22.66 4.94
C GLY A 298 3.59 -21.34 4.19
N THR A 299 2.48 -20.61 3.92
CA THR A 299 2.51 -19.37 3.15
C THR A 299 2.39 -18.14 4.05
N GLY A 300 3.05 -17.04 3.65
CA GLY A 300 3.01 -15.75 4.33
C GLY A 300 2.14 -14.72 3.59
N TRP A 301 1.01 -15.14 2.99
CA TRP A 301 0.11 -14.27 2.27
C TRP A 301 -0.65 -13.31 3.20
N THR A 302 -0.88 -12.09 2.73
CA THR A 302 -1.61 -11.04 3.44
C THR A 302 -2.91 -10.68 2.71
N LEU A 303 -3.81 -9.97 3.39
CA LEU A 303 -5.02 -9.44 2.74
C LEU A 303 -4.72 -8.51 1.55
N HIS A 304 -3.54 -7.86 1.56
CA HIS A 304 -3.13 -7.00 0.47
C HIS A 304 -2.71 -7.80 -0.77
N ASP A 305 -2.18 -9.01 -0.57
CA ASP A 305 -1.82 -9.91 -1.67
C ASP A 305 -3.07 -10.40 -2.44
N LEU A 306 -4.26 -10.47 -1.80
CA LEU A 306 -5.54 -10.73 -2.50
C LEU A 306 -5.87 -9.62 -3.52
N ARG A 307 -5.69 -8.36 -3.12
CA ARG A 307 -5.87 -7.23 -4.03
C ARG A 307 -4.84 -7.24 -5.16
N HIS A 308 -3.59 -7.58 -4.87
CA HIS A 308 -2.56 -7.76 -5.90
C HIS A 308 -2.92 -8.89 -6.86
N THR A 309 -3.46 -9.99 -6.34
CA THR A 309 -3.94 -11.12 -7.15
C THR A 309 -5.09 -10.71 -8.06
N ALA A 310 -6.07 -9.97 -7.55
CA ALA A 310 -7.15 -9.41 -8.35
C ALA A 310 -6.62 -8.52 -9.49
N ALA A 311 -5.76 -7.57 -9.13
CA ALA A 311 -5.15 -6.64 -10.09
C ALA A 311 -4.34 -7.36 -11.17
N TYR A 312 -3.58 -8.38 -10.77
CA TYR A 312 -2.76 -9.18 -11.68
C TYR A 312 -3.62 -10.03 -12.63
N ARG A 313 -4.70 -10.66 -12.12
CA ARG A 313 -5.65 -11.40 -12.95
C ARG A 313 -6.31 -10.51 -13.99
N MET A 314 -6.79 -9.33 -13.58
CA MET A 314 -7.37 -8.34 -14.49
C MET A 314 -6.35 -7.86 -15.54
N ALA A 315 -5.10 -7.60 -15.14
CA ALA A 315 -4.07 -7.10 -16.03
C ALA A 315 -3.58 -8.14 -17.06
N ARG A 316 -3.87 -9.42 -16.83
CA ARG A 316 -3.59 -10.52 -17.79
C ARG A 316 -4.72 -10.80 -18.77
N ASP A 317 -5.87 -10.27 -18.51
CA ASP A 317 -6.99 -10.36 -19.43
C ASP A 317 -6.78 -9.38 -20.59
N PRO A 318 -6.61 -9.87 -21.85
CA PRO A 318 -6.36 -9.01 -22.99
C PRO A 318 -7.53 -8.10 -23.34
N GLU A 319 -8.74 -8.46 -22.90
CA GLU A 319 -9.96 -7.68 -23.16
C GLU A 319 -10.20 -6.61 -22.07
N MET A 320 -9.42 -6.60 -20.99
CA MET A 320 -9.59 -5.66 -19.89
C MET A 320 -8.69 -4.41 -20.03
N PRO A 321 -9.25 -3.24 -20.38
CA PRO A 321 -8.45 -2.03 -20.52
C PRO A 321 -7.77 -1.61 -19.22
N LEU A 322 -6.53 -1.12 -19.30
CA LEU A 322 -5.77 -0.67 -18.13
C LEU A 322 -6.47 0.47 -17.37
N ALA A 323 -7.23 1.31 -18.08
CA ALA A 323 -8.04 2.37 -17.48
C ALA A 323 -9.14 1.82 -16.56
N ASP A 324 -9.79 0.72 -16.96
CA ASP A 324 -10.83 0.07 -16.17
C ASP A 324 -10.24 -0.58 -14.92
N ILE A 325 -9.07 -1.22 -15.05
CA ILE A 325 -8.32 -1.76 -13.90
C ILE A 325 -7.96 -0.64 -12.93
N GLN A 326 -7.47 0.50 -13.44
CA GLN A 326 -7.16 1.67 -12.62
C GLN A 326 -8.40 2.14 -11.85
N TRP A 327 -9.54 2.25 -12.53
CA TRP A 327 -10.80 2.68 -11.97
C TRP A 327 -11.30 1.71 -10.89
N ILE A 328 -11.36 0.40 -11.18
CA ILE A 328 -11.77 -0.65 -10.24
C ILE A 328 -10.89 -0.63 -8.99
N LEU A 329 -9.58 -0.53 -9.16
CA LEU A 329 -8.66 -0.48 -8.03
C LEU A 329 -8.67 0.87 -7.29
N GLY A 330 -9.23 1.94 -7.88
CA GLY A 330 -9.20 3.29 -7.31
C GLY A 330 -7.77 3.81 -7.14
N HIS A 331 -6.94 3.65 -8.17
CA HIS A 331 -5.59 4.19 -8.19
C HIS A 331 -5.62 5.61 -8.75
N ALA A 332 -5.19 6.59 -7.96
CA ALA A 332 -5.11 7.98 -8.37
C ALA A 332 -4.11 8.22 -9.52
N ARG A 333 -3.13 7.33 -9.68
CA ARG A 333 -2.09 7.42 -10.71
C ARG A 333 -2.01 6.12 -11.50
N LEU A 334 -1.95 6.22 -12.82
CA LEU A 334 -1.81 5.08 -13.73
C LEU A 334 -0.51 4.30 -13.45
N SER A 335 0.57 4.98 -13.08
CA SER A 335 1.85 4.36 -12.72
C SER A 335 1.73 3.31 -11.59
N THR A 336 0.75 3.43 -10.71
CA THR A 336 0.48 2.42 -9.68
C THR A 336 -0.14 1.15 -10.27
N THR A 337 -0.96 1.30 -11.32
CA THR A 337 -1.58 0.16 -12.01
C THR A 337 -0.59 -0.50 -12.96
N GLN A 338 0.30 0.27 -13.58
CA GLN A 338 1.37 -0.25 -14.46
C GLN A 338 2.31 -1.24 -13.77
N LEU A 339 2.40 -1.22 -12.44
CA LEU A 339 3.18 -2.22 -11.70
C LEU A 339 2.69 -3.66 -11.94
N TYR A 340 1.42 -3.85 -12.29
CA TYR A 340 0.84 -5.17 -12.58
C TYR A 340 1.05 -5.61 -14.03
N LEU A 341 1.47 -4.69 -14.90
CA LEU A 341 1.90 -5.01 -16.26
C LEU A 341 3.37 -5.42 -16.32
N THR A 342 4.11 -5.25 -15.21
CA THR A 342 5.50 -5.72 -15.15
C THR A 342 5.47 -7.25 -15.24
N PRO A 343 6.09 -7.84 -16.26
CA PRO A 343 6.08 -9.29 -16.43
C PRO A 343 6.70 -9.98 -15.21
N VAL A 344 6.13 -11.10 -14.79
CA VAL A 344 6.79 -11.96 -13.81
C VAL A 344 8.06 -12.52 -14.46
N PRO A 345 9.19 -12.54 -13.77
CA PRO A 345 10.46 -13.04 -14.33
C PRO A 345 10.32 -14.42 -15.00
N ASP A 346 9.59 -15.34 -14.40
CA ASP A 346 9.37 -16.68 -14.92
C ASP A 346 8.59 -16.66 -16.24
N ASP A 347 7.61 -15.76 -16.40
CA ASP A 347 6.86 -15.61 -17.66
C ASP A 347 7.75 -15.01 -18.76
N VAL A 348 8.64 -14.08 -18.40
CA VAL A 348 9.61 -13.52 -19.35
C VAL A 348 10.56 -14.62 -19.81
N ILE A 349 11.09 -15.40 -18.88
CA ILE A 349 12.01 -16.52 -19.18
C ILE A 349 11.31 -17.51 -20.12
N ALA A 350 10.08 -17.94 -19.78
CA ALA A 350 9.31 -18.86 -20.61
C ALA A 350 9.04 -18.30 -22.02
N SER A 351 8.69 -17.01 -22.10
CA SER A 351 8.43 -16.33 -23.38
C SER A 351 9.70 -16.22 -24.23
N VAL A 352 10.85 -15.91 -23.62
CA VAL A 352 12.14 -15.84 -24.32
C VAL A 352 12.59 -17.22 -24.79
N ILE A 353 12.44 -18.27 -23.97
CA ILE A 353 12.71 -19.65 -24.38
C ILE A 353 11.83 -20.06 -25.56
N ALA A 354 10.53 -19.77 -25.49
CA ALA A 354 9.59 -20.03 -26.57
C ALA A 354 9.95 -19.26 -27.86
N PHE A 355 10.40 -18.01 -27.72
CA PHE A 355 10.89 -17.20 -28.86
C PHE A 355 12.09 -17.86 -29.52
N HIS A 356 13.10 -18.30 -28.76
CA HIS A 356 14.27 -18.99 -29.29
C HIS A 356 13.89 -20.31 -29.97
N ALA A 357 12.97 -21.08 -29.36
CA ALA A 357 12.48 -22.32 -29.94
C ALA A 357 11.75 -22.10 -31.30
N ARG A 358 10.98 -21.01 -31.44
CA ARG A 358 10.35 -20.63 -32.70
C ARG A 358 11.38 -20.25 -33.76
N ARG A 359 12.43 -19.53 -33.39
CA ARG A 359 13.51 -19.14 -34.34
C ARG A 359 14.40 -20.32 -34.75
N ALA A 360 14.52 -21.34 -33.91
CA ALA A 360 15.25 -22.56 -34.25
C ALA A 360 14.45 -23.49 -35.19
N ARG A 361 13.17 -23.26 -35.41
CA ARG A 361 12.41 -24.02 -36.41
C ARG A 361 12.85 -23.57 -37.79
N PRO A 362 13.11 -24.52 -38.75
CA PRO A 362 13.35 -24.20 -40.12
C PRO A 362 12.18 -23.37 -40.65
N ALA A 363 12.47 -22.33 -41.42
CA ALA A 363 11.40 -21.61 -42.13
C ALA A 363 10.59 -22.61 -42.96
N PRO A 364 9.26 -22.52 -42.94
CA PRO A 364 8.45 -23.33 -43.87
C PRO A 364 8.99 -23.07 -45.27
N PRO A 365 9.07 -24.11 -46.12
CA PRO A 365 9.50 -23.92 -47.49
C PRO A 365 8.70 -22.76 -48.07
N ALA A 366 9.41 -21.83 -48.75
CA ALA A 366 8.73 -20.75 -49.45
C ALA A 366 7.62 -21.37 -50.31
N PRO A 367 6.38 -20.80 -50.25
CA PRO A 367 5.37 -21.27 -51.14
C PRO A 367 5.98 -21.20 -52.55
N GLU A 368 5.85 -22.31 -53.31
CA GLU A 368 6.26 -22.29 -54.71
C GLU A 368 5.67 -21.04 -55.32
N PRO A 369 6.46 -20.24 -56.05
CA PRO A 369 5.96 -19.06 -56.71
C PRO A 369 4.83 -19.58 -57.59
N GLY A 370 3.60 -19.36 -57.16
CA GLY A 370 2.44 -19.71 -57.95
C GLY A 370 2.60 -18.96 -59.26
N GLY A 371 3.03 -19.68 -60.29
CA GLY A 371 3.19 -19.09 -61.62
C GLY A 371 1.86 -18.46 -61.93
N TYR A 372 1.89 -17.18 -62.29
CA TYR A 372 0.70 -16.53 -62.81
C TYR A 372 0.16 -17.46 -63.90
N ARG A 373 -1.14 -17.75 -63.84
CA ARG A 373 -1.76 -18.53 -64.93
C ARG A 373 -1.40 -17.86 -66.22
N PRO A 374 -0.97 -18.60 -67.28
CA PRO A 374 -0.63 -18.04 -68.58
C PRO A 374 -1.66 -17.04 -69.07
N ASP A 375 -2.94 -17.32 -68.86
CA ASP A 375 -4.07 -16.45 -69.22
C ASP A 375 -4.01 -15.08 -68.48
N THR A 376 -3.57 -15.07 -67.20
CA THR A 376 -3.45 -13.85 -66.43
C THR A 376 -2.24 -13.01 -66.90
N LEU A 377 -1.14 -13.65 -67.29
CA LEU A 377 0.01 -12.98 -67.87
C LEU A 377 -0.34 -12.41 -69.24
N GLN A 378 -1.14 -13.11 -70.03
CA GLN A 378 -1.64 -12.67 -71.33
C GLN A 378 -2.53 -11.43 -71.20
N VAL A 379 -3.38 -11.35 -70.17
CA VAL A 379 -4.23 -10.19 -69.89
C VAL A 379 -3.40 -8.98 -69.37
N LEU A 380 -2.36 -9.21 -68.57
CA LEU A 380 -1.56 -8.15 -67.95
C LEU A 380 -0.50 -7.57 -68.88
N PHE A 381 0.06 -8.37 -69.75
CA PHE A 381 1.21 -7.96 -70.57
C PHE A 381 0.93 -7.97 -72.10
N GLY A 382 -0.30 -8.28 -72.49
CA GLY A 382 -0.64 -8.38 -73.90
C GLY A 382 0.06 -9.56 -74.60
N THR A 383 -0.56 -10.15 -75.55
CA THR A 383 0.08 -11.16 -76.39
C THR A 383 1.21 -10.55 -77.21
N ALA A 384 2.36 -11.03 -76.95
CA ALA A 384 3.34 -11.42 -77.94
C ALA A 384 4.74 -11.41 -77.34
N LEU A 385 5.19 -12.54 -76.97
CA LEU A 385 6.54 -12.94 -77.36
C LEU A 385 6.46 -14.32 -77.95
#